data_ed9fe3f24815a0a1cc79ee536f49ac35
#
_entry.id   ed9fe3f24815a0a1cc79ee536f49ac35
#
_cell.length_a   1.000
_cell.length_b   1.000
_cell.length_c   1.000
_cell.angle_alpha   90.00
_cell.angle_beta   90.00
_cell.angle_gamma   90.00
#
_symmetry.space_group_name_H-M   'P 1'
#
loop_
_entity.id
_entity.type
_entity.pdbx_description
1 polymer ?
#
loop_
_entity_poly.entity_id
_entity_poly.type
_entity_poly.pdbx_seq_one_letter_code
_entity_poly.pdbx_strand_id
1 'polypeptide(L)'
;MGKKLIVFLNNKKNKNHDKALVAALSKKRWPHWRQLKYLPEVISKKEWLVFRVASIVFFIFLFIFLFYGYFQITHMVPAVGGSYTEGLVGMPKLINPLYASLNDVDQDIASLVYSGLVKIDKHQQIIPDLAESWNVSDNQKEYTFVLHDNLKWHNGESLTVEDVVFTIQAIKDQEFKSPLATNFANVELQVIDDKTIKFILPESYSVFLENLTVGILPAHLWLEVVPANALLADYNLRPIGSGPYKFKSLTKDKLGNIKTYSLERNKDHISAPYIKQINFKFYPDFTSMATALKNHNIDGASYLPKDLEGEVKTRKNLNYYNLSLPQYTAIFFNQKNNKILEDLKVRQALVYALDKYKIVNEALRGEGQVIHAPILTGFIGYNPNIAKYEYDKIKAGALLDEAGWKLKEPQDEFRKNKDTELKIILTTVNRSENFKVTQMIQKMWQEIGVKTEIKIVESGQIQSDVIRKRNFEVLLFGEIFGADPDPYPFWHSSQAGENGLNLANFVNKEADKILEEARQISDPQKRHDKYIHFQNILNLQLPAVFLYTPKYVYPMSSSIQGVDTKVISIPADRFSNIEEWYVETKRSF
;
A
#
# COMPACT_ATOMS: atom_id res chain seq x y z
N MET A 1 -54.13 -68.56 23.98
CA MET A 1 -53.94 -67.69 25.21
C MET A 1 -54.17 -66.20 24.96
N GLY A 2 -54.87 -65.84 23.89
CA GLY A 2 -54.98 -64.40 23.48
C GLY A 2 -56.34 -63.71 23.73
N LYS A 3 -57.36 -64.35 24.25
CA LYS A 3 -58.72 -63.80 24.40
C LYS A 3 -59.12 -63.36 25.83
N LYS A 4 -58.35 -63.67 26.88
CA LYS A 4 -58.67 -63.28 28.25
C LYS A 4 -58.07 -61.94 28.72
N LEU A 5 -57.21 -61.31 27.93
CA LEU A 5 -56.54 -60.01 28.31
C LEU A 5 -57.34 -58.77 27.91
N ILE A 6 -58.33 -58.89 26.99
CA ILE A 6 -59.08 -57.74 26.44
C ILE A 6 -60.29 -57.35 27.31
N VAL A 7 -60.80 -58.24 28.19
CA VAL A 7 -61.98 -57.99 29.00
C VAL A 7 -61.68 -57.17 30.25
N PHE A 8 -60.42 -57.05 30.69
CA PHE A 8 -60.04 -56.31 31.90
C PHE A 8 -59.80 -54.80 31.70
N LEU A 9 -59.68 -54.32 30.45
CA LEU A 9 -59.35 -52.91 30.17
C LEU A 9 -60.55 -51.97 30.09
N ASN A 10 -61.79 -52.47 30.25
CA ASN A 10 -63.00 -51.66 30.07
C ASN A 10 -63.67 -51.19 31.38
N ASN A 11 -63.09 -51.42 32.56
CA ASN A 11 -63.70 -51.04 33.81
C ASN A 11 -63.00 -49.80 34.41
N LYS A 12 -63.64 -48.62 34.24
CA LYS A 12 -63.18 -47.29 34.62
C LYS A 12 -63.01 -47.01 36.14
N LYS A 13 -63.06 -48.02 37.02
CA LYS A 13 -63.17 -47.83 38.49
C LYS A 13 -61.89 -48.09 39.30
N ASN A 14 -60.78 -48.56 38.79
CA ASN A 14 -59.62 -48.85 39.66
C ASN A 14 -58.27 -48.48 39.06
N LYS A 15 -58.09 -47.15 38.81
CA LYS A 15 -56.83 -46.60 38.31
C LYS A 15 -55.57 -46.85 39.18
N ASN A 16 -55.77 -47.11 40.49
CA ASN A 16 -54.66 -47.44 41.39
C ASN A 16 -54.22 -48.89 41.33
N HIS A 17 -55.16 -49.82 40.98
CA HIS A 17 -54.86 -51.23 40.83
C HIS A 17 -54.10 -51.47 39.54
N ASP A 18 -54.46 -50.77 38.48
CA ASP A 18 -53.81 -50.90 37.19
C ASP A 18 -52.38 -50.33 37.24
N LYS A 19 -52.15 -49.30 38.03
CA LYS A 19 -50.78 -48.76 38.26
C LYS A 19 -49.90 -49.81 38.98
N ALA A 20 -50.41 -50.49 39.99
CA ALA A 20 -49.66 -51.50 40.71
C ALA A 20 -49.39 -52.73 39.85
N LEU A 21 -50.34 -53.14 38.98
CA LEU A 21 -50.18 -54.27 38.04
C LEU A 21 -49.15 -54.00 36.96
N VAL A 22 -49.10 -52.77 36.40
CA VAL A 22 -48.12 -52.40 35.41
C VAL A 22 -46.72 -52.33 36.03
N ALA A 23 -46.60 -51.89 37.29
CA ALA A 23 -45.32 -51.83 38.00
C ALA A 23 -44.82 -53.23 38.41
N ALA A 24 -45.74 -54.19 38.68
CA ALA A 24 -45.41 -55.58 39.12
C ALA A 24 -45.00 -56.48 37.97
N LEU A 25 -45.38 -56.19 36.72
CA LEU A 25 -45.14 -57.03 35.56
C LEU A 25 -43.80 -56.80 34.84
N SER A 26 -43.02 -55.81 35.22
CA SER A 26 -41.74 -55.54 34.57
C SER A 26 -40.58 -55.75 35.57
N LYS A 27 -39.73 -56.71 35.33
CA LYS A 27 -38.39 -56.87 35.94
C LYS A 27 -37.40 -55.75 35.51
N LYS A 28 -37.75 -54.84 34.59
CA LYS A 28 -36.95 -53.71 34.12
C LYS A 28 -37.51 -52.44 34.72
N ARG A 29 -36.63 -51.61 35.31
CA ARG A 29 -36.97 -50.34 35.92
C ARG A 29 -37.44 -49.25 34.95
N TRP A 30 -37.34 -49.47 33.66
CA TRP A 30 -37.68 -48.51 32.60
C TRP A 30 -38.78 -49.07 31.69
N PRO A 31 -39.83 -48.30 31.37
CA PRO A 31 -40.91 -48.72 30.47
C PRO A 31 -40.38 -48.84 29.05
N HIS A 32 -40.92 -49.88 28.34
CA HIS A 32 -40.59 -50.05 26.91
C HIS A 32 -41.30 -49.00 26.06
N TRP A 33 -40.67 -48.55 24.97
CA TRP A 33 -41.24 -47.52 24.07
C TRP A 33 -42.70 -47.73 23.68
N ARG A 34 -43.14 -48.98 23.50
CA ARG A 34 -44.54 -49.32 23.20
C ARG A 34 -45.51 -49.06 24.35
N GLN A 35 -45.07 -48.98 25.59
CA GLN A 35 -45.87 -48.66 26.78
C GLN A 35 -46.14 -47.19 26.93
N LEU A 36 -45.28 -46.32 26.35
CA LEU A 36 -45.46 -44.86 26.36
C LEU A 36 -46.72 -44.40 25.63
N LYS A 37 -47.24 -45.23 24.68
CA LYS A 37 -48.47 -44.95 23.94
C LYS A 37 -49.72 -44.97 24.85
N TYR A 38 -49.69 -45.68 25.97
CA TYR A 38 -50.80 -45.80 26.92
C TYR A 38 -50.63 -44.88 28.13
N LEU A 39 -49.59 -44.09 28.21
CA LEU A 39 -49.32 -43.13 29.28
C LEU A 39 -50.50 -42.16 29.55
N PRO A 40 -51.19 -41.61 28.53
CA PRO A 40 -52.32 -40.70 28.74
C PRO A 40 -53.53 -41.37 29.43
N GLU A 41 -53.68 -42.69 29.35
CA GLU A 41 -54.80 -43.42 29.94
C GLU A 41 -54.58 -43.80 31.42
N VAL A 42 -53.29 -43.85 31.86
CA VAL A 42 -52.86 -44.30 33.18
C VAL A 42 -52.62 -43.09 34.12
N ILE A 43 -52.30 -41.93 33.59
CA ILE A 43 -51.90 -40.73 34.35
C ILE A 43 -53.12 -39.86 34.67
N SER A 44 -53.25 -39.36 35.92
CA SER A 44 -54.28 -38.43 36.29
C SER A 44 -54.10 -37.06 35.59
N LYS A 45 -55.18 -36.26 35.50
CA LYS A 45 -55.12 -34.93 34.85
C LYS A 45 -54.04 -34.03 35.43
N LYS A 46 -53.79 -34.12 36.77
CA LYS A 46 -52.72 -33.34 37.43
C LYS A 46 -51.34 -33.83 37.07
N GLU A 47 -51.11 -35.14 37.06
CA GLU A 47 -49.84 -35.74 36.67
C GLU A 47 -49.54 -35.49 35.20
N TRP A 48 -50.59 -35.50 34.33
CA TRP A 48 -50.45 -35.16 32.90
C TRP A 48 -50.02 -33.69 32.69
N LEU A 49 -50.58 -32.75 33.50
CA LEU A 49 -50.14 -31.38 33.44
C LEU A 49 -48.67 -31.24 33.87
N VAL A 50 -48.27 -31.88 34.97
CA VAL A 50 -46.86 -31.88 35.42
C VAL A 50 -45.94 -32.48 34.39
N PHE A 51 -46.33 -33.59 33.74
CA PHE A 51 -45.55 -34.20 32.68
C PHE A 51 -45.39 -33.29 31.45
N ARG A 52 -46.47 -32.61 31.03
CA ARG A 52 -46.40 -31.62 29.95
C ARG A 52 -45.46 -30.46 30.29
N VAL A 53 -45.59 -29.90 31.49
CA VAL A 53 -44.72 -28.81 31.95
C VAL A 53 -43.27 -29.25 32.02
N ALA A 54 -43.01 -30.43 32.61
CA ALA A 54 -41.66 -31.01 32.67
C ALA A 54 -41.07 -31.25 31.27
N SER A 55 -41.90 -31.78 30.33
CA SER A 55 -41.46 -31.97 28.93
C SER A 55 -41.13 -30.65 28.23
N ILE A 56 -41.98 -29.63 28.43
CA ILE A 56 -41.70 -28.28 27.86
C ILE A 56 -40.41 -27.74 28.44
N VAL A 57 -40.21 -27.81 29.73
CA VAL A 57 -38.99 -27.35 30.41
C VAL A 57 -37.77 -28.13 29.90
N PHE A 58 -37.88 -29.45 29.80
CA PHE A 58 -36.80 -30.28 29.24
C PHE A 58 -36.42 -29.86 27.82
N PHE A 59 -37.40 -29.66 26.93
CA PHE A 59 -37.13 -29.24 25.55
C PHE A 59 -36.57 -27.82 25.49
N ILE A 60 -36.98 -26.92 26.38
CA ILE A 60 -36.38 -25.57 26.51
C ILE A 60 -34.90 -25.71 26.92
N PHE A 61 -34.61 -26.50 27.97
CA PHE A 61 -33.22 -26.70 28.38
C PHE A 61 -32.38 -27.40 27.31
N LEU A 62 -32.93 -28.40 26.63
CA LEU A 62 -32.27 -29.09 25.52
C LEU A 62 -31.97 -28.10 24.38
N PHE A 63 -32.94 -27.26 24.05
CA PHE A 63 -32.73 -26.21 23.02
C PHE A 63 -31.64 -25.21 23.44
N ILE A 64 -31.68 -24.73 24.68
CA ILE A 64 -30.65 -23.83 25.22
C ILE A 64 -29.27 -24.52 25.21
N PHE A 65 -29.19 -25.77 25.61
CA PHE A 65 -27.96 -26.56 25.61
C PHE A 65 -27.40 -26.77 24.20
N LEU A 66 -28.24 -27.15 23.26
CA LEU A 66 -27.83 -27.30 21.85
C LEU A 66 -27.45 -25.93 21.24
N PHE A 67 -28.20 -24.87 21.54
CA PHE A 67 -27.91 -23.53 21.11
C PHE A 67 -26.57 -23.05 21.67
N TYR A 68 -26.34 -23.22 22.97
CA TYR A 68 -25.06 -22.88 23.60
C TYR A 68 -23.91 -23.71 23.01
N GLY A 69 -24.11 -25.02 22.85
CA GLY A 69 -23.13 -25.92 22.20
C GLY A 69 -22.80 -25.50 20.78
N TYR A 70 -23.80 -25.09 20.00
CA TYR A 70 -23.59 -24.55 18.64
C TYR A 70 -22.68 -23.31 18.67
N PHE A 71 -22.91 -22.38 19.61
CA PHE A 71 -22.10 -21.17 19.71
C PHE A 71 -20.67 -21.42 20.24
N GLN A 72 -20.46 -22.47 21.02
CA GLN A 72 -19.13 -22.86 21.52
C GLN A 72 -18.28 -23.59 20.46
N ILE A 73 -18.93 -24.37 19.61
CA ILE A 73 -18.25 -25.21 18.60
C ILE A 73 -18.01 -24.44 17.30
N THR A 74 -18.87 -23.45 16.99
CA THR A 74 -18.76 -22.66 15.75
C THR A 74 -18.04 -21.35 15.99
N HIS A 75 -17.12 -21.00 15.05
CA HIS A 75 -16.41 -19.72 15.03
C HIS A 75 -16.93 -18.83 13.89
N MET A 76 -16.81 -17.51 14.08
CA MET A 76 -17.07 -16.55 13.00
C MET A 76 -15.90 -16.57 12.04
N VAL A 77 -16.16 -16.88 10.77
CA VAL A 77 -15.17 -16.88 9.69
C VAL A 77 -15.57 -15.86 8.62
N PRO A 78 -14.62 -15.32 7.85
CA PRO A 78 -14.92 -14.45 6.72
C PRO A 78 -15.93 -15.08 5.76
N ALA A 79 -16.84 -14.30 5.23
CA ALA A 79 -17.81 -14.70 4.22
C ALA A 79 -17.72 -13.80 3.00
N VAL A 80 -18.03 -14.35 1.83
CA VAL A 80 -18.06 -13.59 0.58
C VAL A 80 -19.28 -12.69 0.58
N GLY A 81 -19.08 -11.36 0.57
CA GLY A 81 -20.17 -10.40 0.57
C GLY A 81 -19.70 -8.95 0.69
N GLY A 82 -20.66 -8.04 0.73
CA GLY A 82 -20.42 -6.63 0.97
C GLY A 82 -19.68 -5.87 -0.14
N SER A 83 -19.45 -4.59 0.13
CA SER A 83 -18.70 -3.70 -0.74
C SER A 83 -17.81 -2.78 0.10
N TYR A 84 -16.74 -2.29 -0.52
CA TYR A 84 -15.84 -1.29 0.02
C TYR A 84 -15.77 -0.11 -0.94
N THR A 85 -15.89 1.11 -0.42
CA THR A 85 -15.78 2.35 -1.22
C THR A 85 -14.61 3.18 -0.73
N GLU A 86 -13.62 3.39 -1.60
CA GLU A 86 -12.45 4.22 -1.30
C GLU A 86 -12.49 5.56 -2.03
N GLY A 87 -12.07 6.61 -1.33
CA GLY A 87 -11.84 7.92 -1.89
C GLY A 87 -10.40 8.10 -2.34
N LEU A 88 -10.20 8.59 -3.54
CA LEU A 88 -8.91 8.91 -4.14
C LEU A 88 -8.88 10.39 -4.55
N VAL A 89 -7.73 11.03 -4.42
CA VAL A 89 -7.50 12.38 -4.96
C VAL A 89 -6.89 12.25 -6.34
N GLY A 90 -7.52 12.88 -7.34
CA GLY A 90 -7.15 12.75 -8.74
C GLY A 90 -8.16 11.97 -9.56
N MET A 91 -7.77 11.51 -10.73
CA MET A 91 -8.62 10.75 -11.65
C MET A 91 -7.83 9.67 -12.38
N PRO A 92 -8.43 8.51 -12.71
CA PRO A 92 -7.79 7.49 -13.53
C PRO A 92 -7.65 7.98 -14.97
N LYS A 93 -6.52 7.63 -15.59
CA LYS A 93 -6.18 7.95 -16.98
C LYS A 93 -5.73 6.73 -17.75
N LEU A 94 -4.78 5.97 -17.19
CA LEU A 94 -4.09 4.86 -17.83
C LEU A 94 -3.97 3.68 -16.85
N ILE A 95 -5.08 2.98 -16.62
CA ILE A 95 -5.11 1.77 -15.78
C ILE A 95 -4.49 0.62 -16.60
N ASN A 96 -3.17 0.68 -16.73
CA ASN A 96 -2.38 -0.21 -17.57
C ASN A 96 -1.00 -0.40 -16.93
N PRO A 97 -0.53 -1.62 -16.70
CA PRO A 97 0.75 -1.90 -16.05
C PRO A 97 1.94 -1.17 -16.66
N LEU A 98 1.92 -0.92 -17.97
CA LEU A 98 3.00 -0.21 -18.67
C LEU A 98 3.13 1.26 -18.23
N TYR A 99 2.05 1.88 -17.75
CA TYR A 99 1.95 3.32 -17.49
C TYR A 99 1.47 3.68 -16.09
N ALA A 100 0.92 2.73 -15.35
CA ALA A 100 0.26 2.98 -14.07
C ALA A 100 1.15 3.68 -13.03
N SER A 101 2.46 3.46 -13.08
CA SER A 101 3.44 4.12 -12.20
C SER A 101 3.52 5.64 -12.35
N LEU A 102 2.91 6.23 -13.39
CA LEU A 102 2.89 7.67 -13.61
C LEU A 102 1.80 8.40 -12.80
N ASN A 103 0.84 7.68 -12.22
CA ASN A 103 -0.30 8.24 -11.50
C ASN A 103 -0.76 7.29 -10.39
N ASP A 104 -0.77 7.74 -9.15
CA ASP A 104 -1.15 6.93 -7.99
C ASP A 104 -2.54 6.28 -8.13
N VAL A 105 -3.52 7.01 -8.72
CA VAL A 105 -4.88 6.48 -8.95
C VAL A 105 -4.88 5.32 -9.93
N ASP A 106 -4.10 5.42 -11.01
CA ASP A 106 -3.98 4.35 -11.99
C ASP A 106 -3.28 3.14 -11.39
N GLN A 107 -2.24 3.38 -10.57
CA GLN A 107 -1.48 2.33 -9.90
C GLN A 107 -2.33 1.58 -8.87
N ASP A 108 -3.13 2.31 -8.08
CA ASP A 108 -4.08 1.73 -7.12
C ASP A 108 -5.07 0.77 -7.78
N ILE A 109 -5.63 1.17 -8.92
CA ILE A 109 -6.62 0.35 -9.63
C ILE A 109 -5.94 -0.80 -10.39
N ALA A 110 -4.79 -0.53 -11.03
CA ALA A 110 -4.04 -1.52 -11.79
C ALA A 110 -3.57 -2.68 -10.90
N SER A 111 -3.13 -2.41 -9.66
CA SER A 111 -2.71 -3.43 -8.70
C SER A 111 -3.82 -4.42 -8.32
N LEU A 112 -5.09 -4.03 -8.45
CA LEU A 112 -6.24 -4.89 -8.20
C LEU A 112 -6.71 -5.63 -9.45
N VAL A 113 -6.43 -5.09 -10.63
CA VAL A 113 -6.93 -5.63 -11.91
C VAL A 113 -5.93 -6.57 -12.57
N TYR A 114 -4.64 -6.35 -12.37
CA TYR A 114 -3.59 -7.14 -13.01
C TYR A 114 -2.75 -7.89 -11.98
N SER A 115 -2.32 -9.09 -12.33
CA SER A 115 -1.33 -9.88 -11.61
C SER A 115 0.01 -9.84 -12.32
N GLY A 116 1.11 -9.83 -11.55
CA GLY A 116 2.47 -10.01 -12.04
C GLY A 116 2.92 -11.47 -11.97
N LEU A 117 4.15 -11.77 -12.37
CA LEU A 117 4.73 -13.10 -12.14
C LEU A 117 4.88 -13.36 -10.64
N VAL A 118 5.28 -12.35 -9.91
CA VAL A 118 5.39 -12.32 -8.45
C VAL A 118 4.66 -11.10 -7.91
N LYS A 119 4.35 -11.09 -6.62
CA LYS A 119 3.80 -9.94 -5.90
C LYS A 119 4.55 -9.68 -4.60
N ILE A 120 4.40 -8.48 -4.05
CA ILE A 120 4.89 -8.12 -2.72
C ILE A 120 3.75 -8.36 -1.72
N ASP A 121 4.02 -9.13 -0.66
CA ASP A 121 3.05 -9.41 0.39
C ASP A 121 3.02 -8.29 1.46
N LYS A 122 2.12 -8.43 2.43
CA LYS A 122 1.99 -7.50 3.57
C LYS A 122 3.23 -7.40 4.48
N HIS A 123 4.20 -8.30 4.32
CA HIS A 123 5.48 -8.31 5.04
C HIS A 123 6.64 -7.82 4.18
N GLN A 124 6.36 -7.27 3.00
CA GLN A 124 7.34 -6.80 2.02
C GLN A 124 8.24 -7.93 1.48
N GLN A 125 7.71 -9.16 1.42
CA GLN A 125 8.39 -10.28 0.82
C GLN A 125 7.86 -10.52 -0.59
N ILE A 126 8.76 -10.84 -1.52
CA ILE A 126 8.38 -11.27 -2.86
C ILE A 126 7.87 -12.71 -2.77
N ILE A 127 6.63 -12.89 -3.19
CA ILE A 127 5.94 -14.19 -3.18
C ILE A 127 5.38 -14.50 -4.57
N PRO A 128 5.10 -15.78 -4.88
CA PRO A 128 4.43 -16.17 -6.12
C PRO A 128 3.10 -15.45 -6.35
N ASP A 129 2.77 -15.15 -7.63
CA ASP A 129 1.45 -14.67 -8.05
C ASP A 129 0.99 -15.46 -9.28
N LEU A 130 1.25 -15.04 -10.54
CA LEU A 130 1.01 -15.88 -11.73
C LEU A 130 1.99 -17.03 -11.83
N ALA A 131 3.22 -16.86 -11.36
CA ALA A 131 4.16 -17.96 -11.26
C ALA A 131 3.85 -18.83 -10.03
N GLU A 132 3.86 -20.15 -10.20
CA GLU A 132 3.83 -21.13 -9.11
C GLU A 132 5.16 -21.17 -8.36
N SER A 133 6.25 -21.04 -9.11
CA SER A 133 7.61 -21.07 -8.57
C SER A 133 8.60 -20.38 -9.49
N TRP A 134 9.76 -20.04 -8.94
CA TRP A 134 10.89 -19.59 -9.75
C TRP A 134 12.21 -20.13 -9.20
N ASN A 135 13.21 -20.16 -10.07
CA ASN A 135 14.58 -20.49 -9.72
C ASN A 135 15.54 -19.43 -10.24
N VAL A 136 16.56 -19.11 -9.47
CA VAL A 136 17.61 -18.14 -9.83
C VAL A 136 18.94 -18.89 -9.92
N SER A 137 19.67 -18.68 -11.01
CA SER A 137 21.01 -19.27 -11.18
C SER A 137 22.01 -18.73 -10.15
N ASP A 138 23.08 -19.49 -9.86
CA ASP A 138 24.10 -19.12 -8.89
C ASP A 138 24.77 -17.77 -9.20
N ASN A 139 24.92 -17.44 -10.48
CA ASN A 139 25.47 -16.15 -10.94
C ASN A 139 24.43 -15.01 -10.95
N GLN A 140 23.17 -15.30 -10.56
CA GLN A 140 22.03 -14.37 -10.52
C GLN A 140 21.74 -13.63 -11.85
N LYS A 141 22.07 -14.27 -12.97
CA LYS A 141 21.80 -13.73 -14.32
C LYS A 141 20.62 -14.41 -15.01
N GLU A 142 20.21 -15.59 -14.53
CA GLU A 142 19.09 -16.34 -15.12
C GLU A 142 18.00 -16.56 -14.08
N TYR A 143 16.79 -16.17 -14.43
CA TYR A 143 15.59 -16.32 -13.61
C TYR A 143 14.57 -17.14 -14.39
N THR A 144 14.29 -18.35 -13.93
CA THR A 144 13.35 -19.26 -14.58
C THR A 144 12.06 -19.34 -13.79
N PHE A 145 10.93 -19.01 -14.41
CA PHE A 145 9.60 -19.00 -13.82
C PHE A 145 8.74 -20.09 -14.43
N VAL A 146 7.95 -20.75 -13.59
CA VAL A 146 6.92 -21.72 -13.98
C VAL A 146 5.56 -21.14 -13.62
N LEU A 147 4.65 -20.98 -14.57
CA LEU A 147 3.31 -20.47 -14.37
C LEU A 147 2.39 -21.52 -13.74
N HIS A 148 1.42 -21.06 -12.95
CA HIS A 148 0.32 -21.91 -12.45
C HIS A 148 -0.50 -22.53 -13.59
N ASP A 149 -1.13 -23.68 -13.32
CA ASP A 149 -2.07 -24.31 -14.23
C ASP A 149 -3.38 -23.52 -14.36
N ASN A 150 -3.98 -23.56 -15.56
CA ASN A 150 -5.32 -23.04 -15.82
C ASN A 150 -5.53 -21.56 -15.50
N LEU A 151 -4.50 -20.73 -15.65
CA LEU A 151 -4.61 -19.28 -15.50
C LEU A 151 -5.58 -18.72 -16.55
N LYS A 152 -6.39 -17.72 -16.13
CA LYS A 152 -7.39 -17.10 -16.99
C LYS A 152 -7.41 -15.59 -16.87
N TRP A 153 -7.65 -14.95 -17.99
CA TRP A 153 -8.02 -13.55 -18.05
C TRP A 153 -9.46 -13.33 -17.56
N HIS A 154 -9.81 -12.09 -17.23
CA HIS A 154 -11.16 -11.71 -16.78
C HIS A 154 -12.27 -12.00 -17.80
N ASN A 155 -11.92 -12.11 -19.08
CA ASN A 155 -12.84 -12.51 -20.16
C ASN A 155 -12.96 -14.03 -20.36
N GLY A 156 -12.20 -14.82 -19.58
CA GLY A 156 -12.22 -16.29 -19.60
C GLY A 156 -11.20 -16.94 -20.55
N GLU A 157 -10.49 -16.18 -21.37
CA GLU A 157 -9.39 -16.66 -22.21
C GLU A 157 -8.22 -17.17 -21.34
N SER A 158 -7.41 -18.08 -21.87
CA SER A 158 -6.24 -18.60 -21.16
C SER A 158 -5.11 -17.58 -21.13
N LEU A 159 -4.44 -17.49 -19.97
CA LEU A 159 -3.21 -16.73 -19.80
C LEU A 159 -2.01 -17.68 -19.95
N THR A 160 -1.05 -17.32 -20.77
CA THR A 160 0.09 -18.17 -21.14
C THR A 160 1.41 -17.40 -21.06
N VAL A 161 2.51 -18.08 -21.34
CA VAL A 161 3.86 -17.49 -21.41
C VAL A 161 3.95 -16.41 -22.50
N GLU A 162 3.18 -16.53 -23.60
CA GLU A 162 3.15 -15.54 -24.66
C GLU A 162 2.69 -14.18 -24.19
N ASP A 163 1.75 -14.12 -23.23
CA ASP A 163 1.31 -12.86 -22.62
C ASP A 163 2.44 -12.18 -21.83
N VAL A 164 3.26 -12.99 -21.14
CA VAL A 164 4.45 -12.49 -20.43
C VAL A 164 5.47 -11.94 -21.43
N VAL A 165 5.77 -12.69 -22.48
CA VAL A 165 6.68 -12.28 -23.57
C VAL A 165 6.20 -10.97 -24.18
N PHE A 166 4.92 -10.92 -24.57
CA PHE A 166 4.31 -9.71 -25.15
C PHE A 166 4.48 -8.50 -24.22
N THR A 167 4.16 -8.66 -22.93
CA THR A 167 4.22 -7.56 -21.96
C THR A 167 5.63 -6.98 -21.85
N ILE A 168 6.64 -7.84 -21.71
CA ILE A 168 8.03 -7.37 -21.61
C ILE A 168 8.52 -6.75 -22.92
N GLN A 169 8.12 -7.29 -24.07
CA GLN A 169 8.43 -6.69 -25.36
C GLN A 169 7.77 -5.32 -25.53
N ALA A 170 6.50 -5.17 -25.15
CA ALA A 170 5.79 -3.90 -25.16
C ALA A 170 6.42 -2.86 -24.22
N ILE A 171 6.92 -3.27 -23.05
CA ILE A 171 7.68 -2.38 -22.16
C ILE A 171 8.97 -1.88 -22.83
N LYS A 172 9.68 -2.76 -23.56
CA LYS A 172 10.96 -2.44 -24.23
C LYS A 172 10.78 -1.62 -25.51
N ASP A 173 9.62 -1.71 -26.12
CA ASP A 173 9.34 -1.03 -27.39
C ASP A 173 9.17 0.48 -27.16
N GLN A 174 10.01 1.26 -27.85
CA GLN A 174 10.03 2.73 -27.76
C GLN A 174 8.72 3.39 -28.20
N GLU A 175 7.94 2.75 -29.07
CA GLU A 175 6.66 3.28 -29.54
C GLU A 175 5.58 3.24 -28.45
N PHE A 176 5.62 2.24 -27.55
CA PHE A 176 4.74 2.20 -26.37
C PHE A 176 5.09 3.28 -25.35
N LYS A 177 6.31 3.82 -25.32
CA LYS A 177 6.77 4.88 -24.41
C LYS A 177 6.59 4.53 -22.93
N SER A 178 6.79 3.26 -22.56
CA SER A 178 6.70 2.84 -21.18
C SER A 178 7.81 3.46 -20.32
N PRO A 179 7.51 4.04 -19.16
CA PRO A 179 8.54 4.50 -18.20
C PRO A 179 9.37 3.34 -17.63
N LEU A 180 8.91 2.10 -17.75
CA LEU A 180 9.60 0.90 -17.27
C LEU A 180 10.65 0.35 -18.26
N ALA A 181 10.78 0.94 -19.44
CA ALA A 181 11.65 0.44 -20.51
C ALA A 181 13.11 0.21 -20.07
N THR A 182 13.64 1.11 -19.24
CA THR A 182 15.02 1.01 -18.73
C THR A 182 15.25 -0.21 -17.84
N ASN A 183 14.23 -0.68 -17.12
CA ASN A 183 14.33 -1.82 -16.21
C ASN A 183 14.49 -3.14 -16.96
N PHE A 184 14.07 -3.20 -18.24
CA PHE A 184 14.06 -4.40 -19.06
C PHE A 184 14.91 -4.26 -20.34
N ALA A 185 15.58 -3.13 -20.56
CA ALA A 185 16.25 -2.80 -21.85
C ALA A 185 17.15 -3.91 -22.37
N ASN A 186 17.97 -4.52 -21.52
CA ASN A 186 18.96 -5.54 -21.88
C ASN A 186 18.58 -6.95 -21.39
N VAL A 187 17.32 -7.16 -21.02
CA VAL A 187 16.82 -8.47 -20.59
C VAL A 187 16.43 -9.29 -21.81
N GLU A 188 16.97 -10.49 -21.92
CA GLU A 188 16.59 -11.45 -22.96
C GLU A 188 15.56 -12.44 -22.39
N LEU A 189 14.62 -12.86 -23.24
CA LEU A 189 13.56 -13.80 -22.90
C LEU A 189 13.77 -15.10 -23.67
N GLN A 190 13.69 -16.23 -22.95
CA GLN A 190 13.70 -17.56 -23.54
C GLN A 190 12.46 -18.33 -23.08
N VAL A 191 11.56 -18.63 -24.00
CA VAL A 191 10.45 -19.57 -23.77
C VAL A 191 11.01 -20.98 -23.78
N ILE A 192 10.79 -21.74 -22.73
CA ILE A 192 11.24 -23.13 -22.60
C ILE A 192 10.12 -24.08 -23.02
N ASP A 193 8.92 -23.82 -22.52
CA ASP A 193 7.68 -24.52 -22.87
C ASP A 193 6.46 -23.61 -22.61
N ASP A 194 5.23 -24.14 -22.75
CA ASP A 194 3.97 -23.40 -22.65
C ASP A 194 3.73 -22.72 -21.29
N LYS A 195 4.51 -23.08 -20.25
CA LYS A 195 4.38 -22.56 -18.88
C LYS A 195 5.69 -22.03 -18.32
N THR A 196 6.81 -22.28 -18.98
CA THR A 196 8.13 -21.98 -18.44
C THR A 196 8.83 -20.92 -19.27
N ILE A 197 9.19 -19.82 -18.61
CA ILE A 197 9.93 -18.71 -19.21
C ILE A 197 11.20 -18.42 -18.41
N LYS A 198 12.28 -18.12 -19.13
CA LYS A 198 13.54 -17.69 -18.54
C LYS A 198 13.86 -16.27 -18.95
N PHE A 199 14.25 -15.45 -17.98
CA PHE A 199 14.81 -14.12 -18.15
C PHE A 199 16.34 -14.22 -18.01
N ILE A 200 17.07 -13.66 -18.96
CA ILE A 200 18.53 -13.65 -18.98
C ILE A 200 19.02 -12.21 -18.92
N LEU A 201 19.80 -11.90 -17.91
CA LEU A 201 20.35 -10.59 -17.64
C LEU A 201 21.84 -10.56 -18.08
N PRO A 202 22.33 -9.45 -18.66
CA PRO A 202 23.75 -9.30 -19.01
C PRO A 202 24.62 -9.29 -17.74
N GLU A 203 24.11 -8.71 -16.65
CA GLU A 203 24.78 -8.63 -15.35
C GLU A 203 23.79 -8.98 -14.23
N SER A 204 24.32 -9.43 -13.08
CA SER A 204 23.46 -9.65 -11.91
C SER A 204 22.82 -8.33 -11.47
N TYR A 205 21.53 -8.40 -11.13
CA TYR A 205 20.78 -7.24 -10.67
C TYR A 205 19.90 -7.66 -9.49
N SER A 206 20.32 -7.30 -8.28
CA SER A 206 19.74 -7.77 -7.02
C SER A 206 18.25 -7.48 -6.84
N VAL A 207 17.74 -6.40 -7.45
CA VAL A 207 16.32 -5.99 -7.38
C VAL A 207 15.49 -6.42 -8.60
N PHE A 208 16.01 -7.29 -9.47
CA PHE A 208 15.31 -7.69 -10.68
C PHE A 208 13.94 -8.33 -10.41
N LEU A 209 13.81 -9.13 -9.34
CA LEU A 209 12.54 -9.75 -8.96
C LEU A 209 11.43 -8.73 -8.68
N GLU A 210 11.77 -7.55 -8.15
CA GLU A 210 10.78 -6.50 -7.93
C GLU A 210 10.20 -5.95 -9.24
N ASN A 211 11.00 -5.90 -10.31
CA ASN A 211 10.51 -5.48 -11.64
C ASN A 211 9.46 -6.44 -12.19
N LEU A 212 9.47 -7.72 -11.77
CA LEU A 212 8.54 -8.75 -12.22
C LEU A 212 7.20 -8.75 -11.44
N THR A 213 7.01 -7.78 -10.55
CA THR A 213 5.69 -7.46 -9.97
C THR A 213 4.81 -6.68 -10.95
N VAL A 214 5.36 -6.22 -12.06
CA VAL A 214 4.59 -5.56 -13.13
C VAL A 214 3.48 -6.48 -13.62
N GLY A 215 2.26 -5.96 -13.68
CA GLY A 215 1.11 -6.72 -14.16
C GLY A 215 1.27 -7.15 -15.62
N ILE A 216 0.81 -8.35 -15.94
CA ILE A 216 0.87 -8.90 -17.31
C ILE A 216 -0.33 -8.43 -18.12
N LEU A 217 -0.11 -8.09 -19.40
CA LEU A 217 -1.12 -7.65 -20.36
C LEU A 217 -1.63 -8.82 -21.22
N PRO A 218 -2.94 -8.86 -21.57
CA PRO A 218 -3.49 -9.87 -22.49
C PRO A 218 -3.03 -9.62 -23.92
N ALA A 219 -2.09 -10.42 -24.40
CA ALA A 219 -1.51 -10.31 -25.74
C ALA A 219 -2.58 -10.32 -26.83
N HIS A 220 -3.59 -11.19 -26.71
CA HIS A 220 -4.68 -11.33 -27.69
C HIS A 220 -5.51 -10.04 -27.90
N LEU A 221 -5.47 -9.09 -26.96
CA LEU A 221 -6.14 -7.79 -27.10
C LEU A 221 -5.18 -6.68 -27.53
N TRP A 222 -3.97 -6.69 -26.98
CA TRP A 222 -3.02 -5.60 -27.19
C TRP A 222 -2.22 -5.71 -28.47
N LEU A 223 -2.12 -6.90 -29.09
CA LEU A 223 -1.54 -7.09 -30.43
C LEU A 223 -2.34 -6.39 -31.54
N GLU A 224 -3.64 -6.14 -31.31
CA GLU A 224 -4.48 -5.37 -32.24
C GLU A 224 -4.31 -3.85 -32.11
N VAL A 225 -3.66 -3.38 -31.04
CA VAL A 225 -3.44 -1.97 -30.75
C VAL A 225 -2.13 -1.51 -31.39
N VAL A 226 -2.19 -0.54 -32.30
CA VAL A 226 -0.98 0.09 -32.84
C VAL A 226 -0.18 0.73 -31.70
N PRO A 227 1.11 0.39 -31.50
CA PRO A 227 1.89 0.85 -30.34
C PRO A 227 1.86 2.36 -30.10
N ALA A 228 1.99 3.16 -31.17
CA ALA A 228 1.92 4.62 -31.11
C ALA A 228 0.58 5.16 -30.55
N ASN A 229 -0.50 4.37 -30.63
CA ASN A 229 -1.84 4.70 -30.14
C ASN A 229 -2.16 4.03 -28.81
N ALA A 230 -1.24 3.31 -28.19
CA ALA A 230 -1.47 2.57 -26.94
C ALA A 230 -2.05 3.44 -25.82
N LEU A 231 -1.60 4.69 -25.70
CA LEU A 231 -2.13 5.65 -24.71
C LEU A 231 -3.60 6.04 -24.93
N LEU A 232 -4.16 5.82 -26.12
CA LEU A 232 -5.53 6.15 -26.47
C LEU A 232 -6.46 4.93 -26.46
N ALA A 233 -5.94 3.75 -26.20
CA ALA A 233 -6.70 2.50 -26.21
C ALA A 233 -7.79 2.51 -25.11
N ASP A 234 -9.01 2.09 -25.44
CA ASP A 234 -10.13 1.95 -24.51
C ASP A 234 -9.82 1.02 -23.34
N TYR A 235 -8.95 0.04 -23.55
CA TYR A 235 -8.45 -0.89 -22.53
C TYR A 235 -7.75 -0.19 -21.36
N ASN A 236 -7.26 1.04 -21.52
CA ASN A 236 -6.68 1.82 -20.41
C ASN A 236 -7.72 2.24 -19.37
N LEU A 237 -9.01 2.33 -19.73
CA LEU A 237 -10.09 2.67 -18.79
C LEU A 237 -11.09 1.52 -18.57
N ARG A 238 -11.03 0.48 -19.42
CA ARG A 238 -11.84 -0.74 -19.31
C ARG A 238 -10.94 -1.96 -19.40
N PRO A 239 -10.02 -2.11 -18.43
CA PRO A 239 -9.00 -3.12 -18.48
C PRO A 239 -9.56 -4.54 -18.37
N ILE A 240 -8.93 -5.46 -19.09
CA ILE A 240 -9.06 -6.91 -18.91
C ILE A 240 -7.73 -7.38 -18.36
N GLY A 241 -7.73 -7.80 -17.11
CA GLY A 241 -6.56 -8.30 -16.40
C GLY A 241 -6.76 -9.74 -15.91
N SER A 242 -5.89 -10.15 -14.99
CA SER A 242 -5.90 -11.47 -14.35
C SER A 242 -6.00 -11.38 -12.82
N GLY A 243 -6.02 -10.15 -12.27
CA GLY A 243 -5.98 -9.87 -10.84
C GLY A 243 -7.23 -10.25 -10.05
N PRO A 244 -7.23 -9.98 -8.73
CA PRO A 244 -8.32 -10.36 -7.82
C PRO A 244 -9.64 -9.66 -8.10
N TYR A 245 -9.63 -8.52 -8.78
CA TYR A 245 -10.83 -7.77 -9.15
C TYR A 245 -10.83 -7.43 -10.63
N LYS A 246 -12.00 -7.44 -11.26
CA LYS A 246 -12.22 -7.10 -12.66
C LYS A 246 -13.07 -5.85 -12.83
N PHE A 247 -12.86 -5.13 -13.91
CA PHE A 247 -13.64 -3.96 -14.26
C PHE A 247 -15.14 -4.31 -14.37
N LYS A 248 -15.99 -3.50 -13.72
CA LYS A 248 -17.43 -3.63 -13.77
C LYS A 248 -18.08 -2.47 -14.51
N SER A 249 -17.80 -1.25 -14.06
CA SER A 249 -18.41 -0.05 -14.63
C SER A 249 -17.70 1.22 -14.17
N LEU A 250 -17.91 2.30 -14.92
CA LEU A 250 -17.54 3.65 -14.50
C LEU A 250 -18.69 4.63 -14.76
N THR A 251 -18.74 5.71 -13.99
CA THR A 251 -19.69 6.81 -14.21
C THR A 251 -18.94 8.10 -14.44
N LYS A 252 -19.47 8.94 -15.32
CA LYS A 252 -18.92 10.26 -15.65
C LYS A 252 -19.89 11.37 -15.26
N ASP A 253 -19.37 12.55 -14.93
CA ASP A 253 -20.16 13.77 -14.79
C ASP A 253 -20.51 14.38 -16.16
N LYS A 254 -21.23 15.51 -16.14
CA LYS A 254 -21.63 16.23 -17.35
C LYS A 254 -20.44 16.80 -18.15
N LEU A 255 -19.28 16.92 -17.53
CA LEU A 255 -18.04 17.42 -18.15
C LEU A 255 -17.17 16.26 -18.69
N GLY A 256 -17.61 15.00 -18.51
CA GLY A 256 -16.87 13.82 -18.93
C GLY A 256 -15.85 13.29 -17.90
N ASN A 257 -15.71 13.92 -16.73
CA ASN A 257 -14.82 13.45 -15.68
C ASN A 257 -15.36 12.18 -15.03
N ILE A 258 -14.51 11.19 -14.80
CA ILE A 258 -14.86 9.96 -14.10
C ILE A 258 -15.13 10.28 -12.63
N LYS A 259 -16.34 9.96 -12.13
CA LYS A 259 -16.75 10.18 -10.74
C LYS A 259 -16.66 8.93 -9.90
N THR A 260 -16.98 7.79 -10.48
CA THR A 260 -16.87 6.50 -9.81
C THR A 260 -16.29 5.47 -10.76
N TYR A 261 -15.54 4.54 -10.17
CA TYR A 261 -14.99 3.39 -10.88
C TYR A 261 -15.22 2.15 -10.04
N SER A 262 -15.93 1.18 -10.57
CA SER A 262 -16.35 -0.01 -9.83
C SER A 262 -15.67 -1.25 -10.37
N LEU A 263 -15.12 -2.02 -9.44
CA LEU A 263 -14.57 -3.34 -9.67
C LEU A 263 -15.46 -4.39 -9.02
N GLU A 264 -15.55 -5.58 -9.61
CA GLU A 264 -16.18 -6.74 -9.01
C GLU A 264 -15.18 -7.87 -8.80
N ARG A 265 -15.46 -8.69 -7.81
CA ARG A 265 -14.66 -9.85 -7.43
C ARG A 265 -14.39 -10.77 -8.62
N ASN A 266 -13.14 -11.12 -8.86
CA ASN A 266 -12.76 -12.23 -9.72
C ASN A 266 -12.85 -13.55 -8.90
N LYS A 267 -13.87 -14.37 -9.18
CA LYS A 267 -14.08 -15.65 -8.48
C LYS A 267 -13.09 -16.74 -8.91
N ASP A 268 -12.48 -16.56 -10.08
CA ASP A 268 -11.57 -17.51 -10.72
C ASP A 268 -10.10 -17.20 -10.41
N HIS A 269 -9.84 -16.13 -9.61
CA HIS A 269 -8.49 -15.80 -9.13
C HIS A 269 -7.99 -16.85 -8.14
N ILE A 270 -6.69 -17.13 -8.14
CA ILE A 270 -6.04 -18.14 -7.27
C ILE A 270 -6.39 -17.90 -5.80
N SER A 271 -6.34 -16.66 -5.36
CA SER A 271 -6.74 -16.19 -4.03
C SER A 271 -7.98 -15.31 -4.14
N ALA A 272 -9.14 -15.90 -4.41
CA ALA A 272 -10.36 -15.14 -4.66
C ALA A 272 -10.80 -14.33 -3.42
N PRO A 273 -10.94 -12.99 -3.50
CA PRO A 273 -11.22 -12.12 -2.35
C PRO A 273 -12.61 -12.33 -1.76
N TYR A 274 -12.84 -11.91 -0.49
CA TYR A 274 -14.16 -11.99 0.17
C TYR A 274 -15.08 -10.83 -0.21
N ILE A 275 -14.55 -9.60 -0.38
CA ILE A 275 -15.37 -8.43 -0.73
C ILE A 275 -15.86 -8.56 -2.18
N LYS A 276 -17.18 -8.46 -2.39
CA LYS A 276 -17.77 -8.63 -3.73
C LYS A 276 -17.51 -7.47 -4.67
N GLN A 277 -17.40 -6.25 -4.15
CA GLN A 277 -17.29 -5.05 -4.98
C GLN A 277 -16.41 -4.00 -4.30
N ILE A 278 -15.48 -3.42 -5.06
CA ILE A 278 -14.71 -2.24 -4.68
C ILE A 278 -15.15 -1.08 -5.56
N ASN A 279 -15.42 0.06 -4.92
CA ASN A 279 -15.78 1.28 -5.62
C ASN A 279 -14.74 2.36 -5.30
N PHE A 280 -14.23 3.02 -6.31
CA PHE A 280 -13.42 4.21 -6.17
C PHE A 280 -14.25 5.45 -6.47
N LYS A 281 -14.13 6.49 -5.63
CA LYS A 281 -14.68 7.82 -5.84
C LYS A 281 -13.56 8.83 -5.89
N PHE A 282 -13.60 9.71 -6.88
CA PHE A 282 -12.52 10.64 -7.17
C PHE A 282 -12.84 12.05 -6.70
N TYR A 283 -11.86 12.69 -6.08
CA TYR A 283 -11.97 14.02 -5.49
C TYR A 283 -10.86 14.93 -6.03
N PRO A 284 -11.11 16.25 -6.14
CA PRO A 284 -10.11 17.19 -6.62
C PRO A 284 -8.97 17.43 -5.61
N ASP A 285 -9.26 17.27 -4.31
CA ASP A 285 -8.34 17.55 -3.21
C ASP A 285 -8.65 16.70 -1.97
N PHE A 286 -7.70 16.70 -1.02
CA PHE A 286 -7.81 15.96 0.24
C PHE A 286 -8.92 16.50 1.16
N THR A 287 -9.24 17.80 1.11
CA THR A 287 -10.30 18.40 1.94
C THR A 287 -11.67 17.88 1.53
N SER A 288 -11.94 17.85 0.22
CA SER A 288 -13.18 17.29 -0.34
C SER A 288 -13.32 15.80 -0.02
N MET A 289 -12.22 15.04 -0.11
CA MET A 289 -12.18 13.62 0.23
C MET A 289 -12.40 13.39 1.74
N ALA A 290 -11.74 14.17 2.61
CA ALA A 290 -11.92 14.10 4.06
C ALA A 290 -13.37 14.42 4.46
N THR A 291 -14.00 15.41 3.81
CA THR A 291 -15.41 15.74 3.99
C THR A 291 -16.31 14.56 3.60
N ALA A 292 -16.02 13.89 2.49
CA ALA A 292 -16.76 12.71 2.05
C ALA A 292 -16.60 11.53 3.02
N LEU A 293 -15.39 11.33 3.56
CA LEU A 293 -15.11 10.31 4.58
C LEU A 293 -15.91 10.60 5.87
N LYS A 294 -15.88 11.85 6.35
CA LYS A 294 -16.65 12.31 7.51
C LYS A 294 -18.15 12.05 7.35
N ASN A 295 -18.71 12.31 6.16
CA ASN A 295 -20.13 12.19 5.84
C ASN A 295 -20.57 10.76 5.45
N HIS A 296 -19.72 9.74 5.64
CA HIS A 296 -20.00 8.34 5.29
C HIS A 296 -20.26 8.10 3.79
N ASN A 297 -19.81 8.99 2.90
CA ASN A 297 -19.93 8.82 1.46
C ASN A 297 -18.89 7.85 0.88
N ILE A 298 -17.83 7.58 1.64
CA ILE A 298 -16.77 6.60 1.39
C ILE A 298 -16.46 5.85 2.68
N ASP A 299 -15.95 4.64 2.56
CA ASP A 299 -15.58 3.77 3.68
C ASP A 299 -14.13 3.98 4.11
N GLY A 300 -13.27 4.30 3.17
CA GLY A 300 -11.85 4.62 3.38
C GLY A 300 -11.37 5.76 2.49
N ALA A 301 -10.22 6.30 2.83
CA ALA A 301 -9.54 7.32 2.04
C ALA A 301 -8.08 6.94 1.85
N SER A 302 -7.57 7.00 0.62
CA SER A 302 -6.22 6.54 0.27
C SER A 302 -5.12 7.10 1.17
N TYR A 303 -5.24 8.36 1.55
CA TYR A 303 -4.34 9.06 2.45
C TYR A 303 -5.09 10.18 3.17
N LEU A 304 -4.79 10.39 4.44
CA LEU A 304 -5.36 11.50 5.21
C LEU A 304 -4.25 12.43 5.70
N PRO A 305 -4.16 13.66 5.15
CA PRO A 305 -3.29 14.69 5.69
C PRO A 305 -3.58 14.98 7.16
N LYS A 306 -2.56 15.19 7.96
CA LYS A 306 -2.67 15.37 9.40
C LYS A 306 -3.53 16.56 9.83
N ASP A 307 -3.52 17.63 9.06
CA ASP A 307 -4.33 18.82 9.33
C ASP A 307 -5.84 18.57 9.19
N LEU A 308 -6.23 17.56 8.39
CA LEU A 308 -7.63 17.16 8.19
C LEU A 308 -8.11 16.08 9.16
N GLU A 309 -7.20 15.43 9.91
CA GLU A 309 -7.55 14.36 10.85
C GLU A 309 -8.57 14.82 11.90
N GLY A 310 -8.43 16.05 12.41
CA GLY A 310 -9.36 16.64 13.39
C GLY A 310 -10.80 16.71 12.89
N GLU A 311 -11.01 16.97 11.60
CA GLU A 311 -12.34 17.05 11.00
C GLU A 311 -12.99 15.67 10.86
N VAL A 312 -12.18 14.65 10.56
CA VAL A 312 -12.63 13.28 10.32
C VAL A 312 -12.86 12.53 11.65
N LYS A 313 -12.17 12.87 12.72
CA LYS A 313 -12.32 12.25 14.07
C LYS A 313 -13.74 12.29 14.65
N THR A 314 -14.62 13.14 14.11
CA THR A 314 -16.04 13.16 14.50
C THR A 314 -16.78 11.88 14.09
N ARG A 315 -16.28 11.15 13.08
CA ARG A 315 -16.75 9.82 12.69
C ARG A 315 -16.10 8.75 13.57
N LYS A 316 -16.89 8.16 14.50
CA LYS A 316 -16.38 7.24 15.54
C LYS A 316 -15.99 5.85 15.05
N ASN A 317 -16.53 5.41 13.91
CA ASN A 317 -16.33 4.04 13.38
C ASN A 317 -15.21 3.99 12.34
N LEU A 318 -14.07 4.64 12.60
CA LEU A 318 -12.88 4.60 11.77
C LEU A 318 -11.72 3.98 12.53
N ASN A 319 -11.00 3.10 11.84
CA ASN A 319 -9.66 2.67 12.20
C ASN A 319 -8.64 3.54 11.43
N TYR A 320 -7.54 3.88 12.08
CA TYR A 320 -6.45 4.63 11.47
C TYR A 320 -5.22 3.71 11.38
N TYR A 321 -4.91 3.28 10.18
CA TYR A 321 -3.72 2.48 9.91
C TYR A 321 -2.56 3.44 9.61
N ASN A 322 -1.52 3.39 10.45
CA ASN A 322 -0.29 4.14 10.22
C ASN A 322 0.68 3.23 9.48
N LEU A 323 0.72 3.39 8.15
CA LEU A 323 1.57 2.58 7.29
C LEU A 323 2.97 3.23 7.19
N SER A 324 4.00 2.40 7.20
CA SER A 324 5.36 2.83 6.94
C SER A 324 5.61 2.81 5.44
N LEU A 325 5.76 3.99 4.84
CA LEU A 325 6.13 4.15 3.44
C LEU A 325 7.61 4.51 3.36
N PRO A 326 8.44 3.84 2.52
CA PRO A 326 9.84 4.17 2.35
C PRO A 326 10.01 5.46 1.53
N GLN A 327 9.70 6.56 2.19
CA GLN A 327 9.81 7.89 1.62
C GLN A 327 10.56 8.82 2.57
N TYR A 328 11.28 9.76 2.02
CA TYR A 328 11.84 10.87 2.79
C TYR A 328 11.47 12.21 2.18
N THR A 329 11.39 13.23 3.01
CA THR A 329 11.33 14.63 2.59
C THR A 329 12.70 15.26 2.79
N ALA A 330 13.23 15.86 1.73
CA ALA A 330 14.55 16.46 1.72
C ALA A 330 14.54 17.83 1.02
N ILE A 331 15.58 18.61 1.30
CA ILE A 331 15.91 19.84 0.59
C ILE A 331 17.04 19.49 -0.39
N PHE A 332 16.82 19.65 -1.68
CA PHE A 332 17.80 19.39 -2.73
C PHE A 332 18.42 20.73 -3.19
N PHE A 333 19.74 20.79 -3.25
CA PHE A 333 20.51 21.96 -3.68
C PHE A 333 20.93 21.83 -5.13
N ASN A 334 20.35 22.63 -6.01
CA ASN A 334 20.76 22.68 -7.42
C ASN A 334 21.90 23.69 -7.62
N GLN A 335 23.11 23.21 -7.44
CA GLN A 335 24.34 24.02 -7.53
C GLN A 335 24.56 24.60 -8.94
N LYS A 336 23.98 24.01 -9.99
CA LYS A 336 24.07 24.52 -11.36
C LYS A 336 23.27 25.81 -11.57
N ASN A 337 22.12 25.92 -10.88
CA ASN A 337 21.21 27.06 -11.06
C ASN A 337 21.50 28.22 -10.09
N ASN A 338 22.21 27.95 -9.00
CA ASN A 338 22.63 28.99 -8.07
C ASN A 338 24.07 28.71 -7.60
N LYS A 339 25.02 29.51 -8.09
CA LYS A 339 26.45 29.39 -7.77
C LYS A 339 26.79 29.61 -6.30
N ILE A 340 25.95 30.32 -5.55
CA ILE A 340 26.13 30.50 -4.10
C ILE A 340 26.13 29.13 -3.40
N LEU A 341 25.36 28.19 -3.94
CA LEU A 341 25.24 26.82 -3.43
C LEU A 341 26.43 25.91 -3.81
N GLU A 342 27.36 26.33 -4.66
CA GLU A 342 28.60 25.58 -4.94
C GLU A 342 29.54 25.62 -3.71
N ASP A 343 29.48 26.66 -2.88
CA ASP A 343 30.25 26.72 -1.65
C ASP A 343 29.69 25.77 -0.58
N LEU A 344 30.50 24.79 -0.17
CA LEU A 344 30.13 23.81 0.85
C LEU A 344 29.82 24.49 2.20
N LYS A 345 30.52 25.57 2.57
CA LYS A 345 30.27 26.28 3.83
C LYS A 345 28.89 26.93 3.85
N VAL A 346 28.42 27.43 2.72
CA VAL A 346 27.04 27.94 2.59
C VAL A 346 26.04 26.81 2.78
N ARG A 347 26.22 25.68 2.11
CA ARG A 347 25.32 24.52 2.30
C ARG A 347 25.34 24.01 3.74
N GLN A 348 26.52 23.92 4.37
CA GLN A 348 26.66 23.56 5.79
C GLN A 348 25.92 24.56 6.70
N ALA A 349 26.07 25.85 6.45
CA ALA A 349 25.36 26.88 7.22
C ALA A 349 23.85 26.74 7.12
N LEU A 350 23.32 26.51 5.91
CA LEU A 350 21.90 26.27 5.68
C LEU A 350 21.38 25.05 6.44
N VAL A 351 22.19 23.98 6.54
CA VAL A 351 21.83 22.76 7.28
C VAL A 351 21.85 22.99 8.79
N TYR A 352 22.94 23.60 9.34
CA TYR A 352 23.04 23.90 10.77
C TYR A 352 21.96 24.87 11.27
N ALA A 353 21.38 25.68 10.37
CA ALA A 353 20.29 26.57 10.72
C ALA A 353 18.94 25.88 10.88
N LEU A 354 18.80 24.58 10.54
CA LEU A 354 17.53 23.86 10.53
C LEU A 354 17.32 23.08 11.83
N ASP A 355 16.32 23.45 12.60
CA ASP A 355 15.79 22.63 13.69
C ASP A 355 14.76 21.62 13.12
N LYS A 356 15.26 20.44 12.74
CA LYS A 356 14.44 19.37 12.15
C LYS A 356 13.39 18.84 13.12
N TYR A 357 13.71 18.78 14.41
CA TYR A 357 12.75 18.33 15.43
C TYR A 357 11.59 19.31 15.58
N LYS A 358 11.89 20.60 15.56
CA LYS A 358 10.85 21.64 15.57
C LYS A 358 9.97 21.57 14.31
N ILE A 359 10.56 21.33 13.14
CA ILE A 359 9.80 21.15 11.89
C ILE A 359 8.82 19.96 12.03
N VAL A 360 9.29 18.79 12.49
CA VAL A 360 8.42 17.61 12.69
C VAL A 360 7.33 17.89 13.71
N ASN A 361 7.67 18.53 14.83
CA ASN A 361 6.69 18.77 15.90
C ASN A 361 5.62 19.81 15.52
N GLU A 362 5.99 20.88 14.84
CA GLU A 362 5.07 21.99 14.53
C GLU A 362 4.35 21.82 13.19
N ALA A 363 5.07 21.46 12.11
CA ALA A 363 4.45 21.28 10.80
C ALA A 363 3.71 19.95 10.67
N LEU A 364 4.30 18.84 11.15
CA LEU A 364 3.74 17.50 11.08
C LEU A 364 3.00 17.07 12.36
N ARG A 365 2.90 17.94 13.37
CA ARG A 365 2.27 17.64 14.67
C ARG A 365 2.82 16.36 15.33
N GLY A 366 4.12 16.10 15.17
CA GLY A 366 4.80 14.90 15.68
C GLY A 366 4.59 13.63 14.86
N GLU A 367 3.89 13.68 13.72
CA GLU A 367 3.65 12.51 12.86
C GLU A 367 4.74 12.38 11.78
N GLY A 368 5.97 12.21 12.23
CA GLY A 368 7.13 11.99 11.38
C GLY A 368 8.33 11.59 12.22
N GLN A 369 9.35 11.09 11.57
CA GLN A 369 10.63 10.78 12.19
C GLN A 369 11.73 11.61 11.52
N VAL A 370 12.55 12.32 12.32
CA VAL A 370 13.73 13.02 11.81
C VAL A 370 14.73 12.02 11.24
N ILE A 371 15.26 12.33 10.06
CA ILE A 371 16.28 11.52 9.39
C ILE A 371 17.50 12.38 9.00
N HIS A 372 18.62 11.70 8.77
CA HIS A 372 19.90 12.35 8.44
C HIS A 372 20.55 11.80 7.17
N ALA A 373 19.95 10.77 6.56
CA ALA A 373 20.47 10.07 5.39
C ALA A 373 19.30 9.51 4.53
N PRO A 374 19.55 9.14 3.27
CA PRO A 374 18.48 8.66 2.37
C PRO A 374 17.96 7.27 2.71
N ILE A 375 18.77 6.40 3.33
CA ILE A 375 18.35 5.02 3.66
C ILE A 375 17.76 5.00 5.07
N LEU A 376 16.50 4.58 5.15
CA LEU A 376 15.72 4.60 6.39
C LEU A 376 16.00 3.39 7.29
N THR A 377 15.64 3.52 8.55
CA THR A 377 15.70 2.43 9.53
C THR A 377 14.90 1.22 9.03
N GLY A 378 15.53 0.02 9.14
CA GLY A 378 14.91 -1.24 8.70
C GLY A 378 15.30 -1.67 7.29
N PHE A 379 15.93 -0.79 6.50
CA PHE A 379 16.41 -1.12 5.17
C PHE A 379 17.91 -1.47 5.15
N ILE A 380 18.30 -2.28 4.16
CA ILE A 380 19.73 -2.62 3.95
C ILE A 380 20.54 -1.34 3.71
N GLY A 381 21.67 -1.22 4.37
CA GLY A 381 22.52 -0.02 4.28
C GLY A 381 22.15 1.11 5.24
N TYR A 382 21.12 0.95 6.09
CA TYR A 382 20.85 1.96 7.12
C TYR A 382 22.09 2.26 7.96
N ASN A 383 22.47 3.54 8.06
CA ASN A 383 23.65 3.99 8.81
C ASN A 383 23.23 4.70 10.11
N PRO A 384 23.22 4.02 11.26
CA PRO A 384 22.89 4.64 12.55
C PRO A 384 23.96 5.65 13.01
N ASN A 385 25.19 5.53 12.48
CA ASN A 385 26.36 6.31 12.88
C ASN A 385 26.67 7.46 11.90
N ILE A 386 25.76 7.80 10.98
CA ILE A 386 25.97 8.91 10.06
C ILE A 386 26.22 10.20 10.85
N ALA A 387 27.19 11.01 10.41
CA ALA A 387 27.47 12.29 11.04
C ALA A 387 26.25 13.23 10.92
N LYS A 388 25.81 13.77 12.04
CA LYS A 388 24.61 14.61 12.12
C LYS A 388 24.98 16.10 12.11
N TYR A 389 24.26 16.86 11.35
CA TYR A 389 24.27 18.31 11.39
C TYR A 389 23.16 18.76 12.34
N GLU A 390 23.48 18.82 13.64
CA GLU A 390 22.51 19.26 14.66
C GLU A 390 22.32 20.78 14.57
N TYR A 391 21.12 21.25 14.94
CA TYR A 391 20.79 22.68 14.91
C TYR A 391 21.76 23.52 15.74
N ASP A 392 22.46 24.43 15.06
CA ASP A 392 23.40 25.37 15.65
C ASP A 392 23.42 26.68 14.83
N LYS A 393 22.59 27.62 15.26
CA LYS A 393 22.49 28.95 14.61
C LYS A 393 23.78 29.75 14.65
N ILE A 394 24.58 29.62 15.73
CA ILE A 394 25.83 30.34 15.90
C ILE A 394 26.85 29.84 14.88
N LYS A 395 27.00 28.53 14.81
CA LYS A 395 27.86 27.86 13.84
C LYS A 395 27.44 28.16 12.39
N ALA A 396 26.14 28.19 12.12
CA ALA A 396 25.62 28.56 10.81
C ALA A 396 26.04 29.96 10.41
N GLY A 397 25.90 30.94 11.32
CA GLY A 397 26.34 32.30 11.10
C GLY A 397 27.86 32.41 10.85
N ALA A 398 28.68 31.73 11.65
CA ALA A 398 30.13 31.71 11.51
C ALA A 398 30.58 31.15 10.15
N LEU A 399 29.95 30.07 9.68
CA LEU A 399 30.23 29.47 8.36
C LEU A 399 29.91 30.42 7.21
N LEU A 400 28.82 31.23 7.34
CA LEU A 400 28.52 32.28 6.34
C LEU A 400 29.55 33.38 6.37
N ASP A 401 30.02 33.79 7.56
CA ASP A 401 31.10 34.79 7.69
C ASP A 401 32.39 34.30 7.03
N GLU A 402 32.76 33.02 7.25
CA GLU A 402 33.92 32.39 6.61
C GLU A 402 33.78 32.26 5.09
N ALA A 403 32.54 32.05 4.59
CA ALA A 403 32.23 32.03 3.17
C ALA A 403 32.19 33.46 2.55
N GLY A 404 32.44 34.52 3.34
CA GLY A 404 32.46 35.90 2.89
C GLY A 404 31.10 36.58 2.84
N TRP A 405 30.07 35.97 3.38
CA TRP A 405 28.73 36.56 3.50
C TRP A 405 28.56 37.16 4.88
N LYS A 406 28.55 38.52 4.95
CA LYS A 406 28.56 39.27 6.21
C LYS A 406 27.35 40.19 6.34
N LEU A 407 26.91 40.43 7.58
CA LEU A 407 26.09 41.59 7.92
C LEU A 407 27.05 42.79 7.96
N LYS A 408 26.84 43.78 7.10
CA LYS A 408 27.73 44.96 7.01
C LYS A 408 27.50 45.93 8.17
N GLU A 409 26.22 46.09 8.53
CA GLU A 409 25.78 46.96 9.62
C GLU A 409 24.90 46.16 10.61
N PRO A 410 24.83 46.56 11.91
CA PRO A 410 24.02 45.89 12.90
C PRO A 410 22.52 45.81 12.58
N GLN A 411 22.02 46.74 11.73
CA GLN A 411 20.62 46.80 11.28
C GLN A 411 20.34 46.00 10.00
N ASP A 412 21.38 45.44 9.37
CA ASP A 412 21.18 44.65 8.15
C ASP A 412 20.38 43.36 8.48
N GLU A 413 19.29 43.16 7.77
CA GLU A 413 18.49 41.93 7.89
C GLU A 413 19.14 40.79 7.13
N PHE A 414 19.79 41.07 5.99
CA PHE A 414 20.36 40.06 5.11
C PHE A 414 21.86 40.25 4.89
N ARG A 415 22.55 39.10 4.81
CA ARG A 415 24.01 39.08 4.55
C ARG A 415 24.32 39.44 3.11
N LYS A 416 25.48 40.05 2.93
CA LYS A 416 25.99 40.47 1.63
C LYS A 416 27.44 40.05 1.43
N ASN A 417 27.76 39.68 0.19
CA ASN A 417 29.15 39.58 -0.28
C ASN A 417 29.36 40.69 -1.31
N LYS A 418 30.22 41.68 -0.98
CA LYS A 418 30.31 42.98 -1.70
C LYS A 418 28.92 43.63 -1.74
N ASP A 419 28.30 43.75 -2.92
CA ASP A 419 26.98 44.37 -3.10
C ASP A 419 25.88 43.34 -3.41
N THR A 420 26.24 42.06 -3.45
CA THR A 420 25.30 40.96 -3.73
C THR A 420 24.67 40.48 -2.42
N GLU A 421 23.35 40.47 -2.34
CA GLU A 421 22.60 39.89 -1.23
C GLU A 421 22.65 38.35 -1.26
N LEU A 422 22.74 37.71 -0.10
CA LEU A 422 22.60 36.25 0.04
C LEU A 422 21.14 35.88 -0.10
N LYS A 423 20.72 35.55 -1.34
CA LYS A 423 19.34 35.27 -1.71
C LYS A 423 19.21 33.84 -2.25
N ILE A 424 18.15 33.14 -1.84
CA ILE A 424 17.84 31.77 -2.24
C ILE A 424 16.34 31.67 -2.54
N ILE A 425 15.98 30.98 -3.63
CA ILE A 425 14.59 30.64 -3.97
C ILE A 425 14.34 29.18 -3.54
N LEU A 426 13.46 29.00 -2.55
CA LEU A 426 13.00 27.70 -2.07
C LEU A 426 11.69 27.32 -2.77
N THR A 427 11.76 26.34 -3.66
CA THR A 427 10.63 25.85 -4.43
C THR A 427 10.01 24.64 -3.76
N THR A 428 8.67 24.51 -3.77
CA THR A 428 7.96 23.32 -3.32
C THR A 428 6.61 23.17 -4.01
N VAL A 429 5.96 22.00 -3.80
CA VAL A 429 4.62 21.69 -4.29
C VAL A 429 3.54 22.31 -3.40
N ASN A 430 2.42 22.71 -3.99
CA ASN A 430 1.25 23.23 -3.28
C ASN A 430 0.55 22.12 -2.48
N ARG A 431 1.11 21.83 -1.30
CA ARG A 431 0.52 20.98 -0.25
C ARG A 431 0.64 21.71 1.08
N SER A 432 -0.39 21.65 1.90
CA SER A 432 -0.47 22.34 3.20
C SER A 432 0.76 22.06 4.09
N GLU A 433 1.19 20.82 4.18
CA GLU A 433 2.38 20.40 4.93
C GLU A 433 3.64 21.06 4.38
N ASN A 434 3.88 20.94 3.06
CA ASN A 434 5.06 21.51 2.41
C ASN A 434 5.12 23.05 2.60
N PHE A 435 3.96 23.71 2.52
CA PHE A 435 3.88 25.15 2.73
C PHE A 435 4.30 25.55 4.16
N LYS A 436 3.80 24.85 5.19
CA LYS A 436 4.20 25.08 6.59
C LYS A 436 5.70 24.85 6.79
N VAL A 437 6.22 23.74 6.25
CA VAL A 437 7.65 23.41 6.34
C VAL A 437 8.49 24.48 5.67
N THR A 438 8.14 24.94 4.46
CA THR A 438 8.90 26.00 3.78
C THR A 438 8.86 27.34 4.52
N GLN A 439 7.73 27.71 5.13
CA GLN A 439 7.65 28.91 5.97
C GLN A 439 8.58 28.83 7.20
N MET A 440 8.65 27.65 7.83
CA MET A 440 9.56 27.43 8.95
C MET A 440 11.03 27.50 8.52
N ILE A 441 11.38 26.88 7.39
CA ILE A 441 12.72 26.92 6.81
C ILE A 441 13.09 28.37 6.46
N GLN A 442 12.20 29.10 5.79
CA GLN A 442 12.39 30.52 5.45
C GLN A 442 12.74 31.33 6.71
N LYS A 443 11.95 31.18 7.78
CA LYS A 443 12.20 31.87 9.04
C LYS A 443 13.56 31.53 9.65
N MET A 444 13.91 30.23 9.69
CA MET A 444 15.18 29.75 10.23
C MET A 444 16.38 30.30 9.43
N TRP A 445 16.26 30.34 8.11
CA TRP A 445 17.31 30.88 7.25
C TRP A 445 17.40 32.44 7.33
N GLN A 446 16.27 33.13 7.46
CA GLN A 446 16.26 34.56 7.74
C GLN A 446 16.97 34.89 9.05
N GLU A 447 16.81 34.07 10.08
CA GLU A 447 17.47 34.28 11.37
C GLU A 447 19.01 34.23 11.32
N ILE A 448 19.59 33.64 10.26
CA ILE A 448 21.03 33.65 9.99
C ILE A 448 21.41 34.62 8.87
N GLY A 449 20.48 35.50 8.44
CA GLY A 449 20.70 36.55 7.44
C GLY A 449 20.60 36.06 5.99
N VAL A 450 19.92 34.97 5.70
CA VAL A 450 19.68 34.49 4.33
C VAL A 450 18.30 34.92 3.85
N LYS A 451 18.24 35.72 2.79
CA LYS A 451 16.98 36.13 2.16
C LYS A 451 16.39 34.94 1.40
N THR A 452 15.25 34.44 1.86
CA THR A 452 14.62 33.28 1.27
C THR A 452 13.28 33.64 0.65
N GLU A 453 13.11 33.37 -0.64
CA GLU A 453 11.84 33.54 -1.34
C GLU A 453 11.20 32.16 -1.55
N ILE A 454 9.90 32.03 -1.27
CA ILE A 454 9.16 30.77 -1.43
C ILE A 454 8.45 30.79 -2.79
N LYS A 455 8.67 29.74 -3.60
CA LYS A 455 7.96 29.50 -4.85
C LYS A 455 7.11 28.26 -4.71
N ILE A 456 5.78 28.43 -4.72
CA ILE A 456 4.81 27.35 -4.67
C ILE A 456 4.39 26.96 -6.09
N VAL A 457 4.36 25.65 -6.38
CA VAL A 457 3.99 25.11 -7.69
C VAL A 457 2.86 24.09 -7.52
N GLU A 458 1.87 24.13 -8.39
CA GLU A 458 0.73 23.21 -8.36
C GLU A 458 1.18 21.76 -8.56
N SER A 459 0.51 20.81 -7.87
CA SER A 459 0.87 19.38 -7.91
C SER A 459 0.89 18.81 -9.33
N GLY A 460 -0.01 19.27 -10.21
CA GLY A 460 -0.05 18.83 -11.60
C GLY A 460 1.07 19.37 -12.49
N GLN A 461 1.80 20.40 -12.04
CA GLN A 461 2.83 21.10 -12.83
C GLN A 461 4.24 20.84 -12.28
N ILE A 462 4.36 20.41 -11.02
CA ILE A 462 5.67 20.26 -10.37
C ILE A 462 6.61 19.34 -11.15
N GLN A 463 6.07 18.25 -11.68
CA GLN A 463 6.85 17.25 -12.42
C GLN A 463 7.33 17.79 -13.77
N SER A 464 6.44 18.39 -14.57
CA SER A 464 6.75 18.87 -15.92
C SER A 464 7.58 20.14 -15.95
N ASP A 465 7.29 21.09 -15.05
CA ASP A 465 7.81 22.44 -15.14
C ASP A 465 9.00 22.70 -14.23
N VAL A 466 9.15 21.92 -13.17
CA VAL A 466 10.21 22.11 -12.17
C VAL A 466 11.15 20.90 -12.14
N ILE A 467 10.65 19.70 -11.84
CA ILE A 467 11.51 18.54 -11.60
C ILE A 467 12.20 18.10 -12.90
N ARG A 468 11.43 17.84 -13.95
CA ARG A 468 11.97 17.39 -15.23
C ARG A 468 12.97 18.39 -15.83
N LYS A 469 12.65 19.68 -15.78
CA LYS A 469 13.50 20.76 -16.31
C LYS A 469 14.61 21.19 -15.36
N ARG A 470 14.66 20.65 -14.13
CA ARG A 470 15.55 21.12 -13.04
C ARG A 470 15.47 22.63 -12.79
N ASN A 471 14.26 23.21 -12.97
CA ASN A 471 14.03 24.66 -12.88
C ASN A 471 13.77 25.10 -11.42
N PHE A 472 14.79 24.96 -10.59
CA PHE A 472 14.81 25.38 -9.19
C PHE A 472 16.25 25.66 -8.72
N GLU A 473 16.42 26.49 -7.70
CA GLU A 473 17.68 26.66 -6.96
C GLU A 473 17.74 25.69 -5.78
N VAL A 474 16.71 25.73 -4.95
CA VAL A 474 16.50 24.81 -3.84
C VAL A 474 15.10 24.23 -3.92
N LEU A 475 14.98 22.91 -3.78
CA LEU A 475 13.71 22.21 -3.86
C LEU A 475 13.42 21.45 -2.57
N LEU A 476 12.29 21.73 -1.91
CA LEU A 476 11.74 20.87 -0.87
C LEU A 476 10.80 19.86 -1.52
N PHE A 477 11.16 18.58 -1.49
CA PHE A 477 10.40 17.52 -2.14
C PHE A 477 10.56 16.19 -1.43
N GLY A 478 9.59 15.28 -1.64
CA GLY A 478 9.62 13.91 -1.14
C GLY A 478 9.96 12.93 -2.24
N GLU A 479 10.77 11.91 -1.92
CA GLU A 479 11.08 10.78 -2.79
C GLU A 479 10.68 9.47 -2.13
N ILE A 480 10.09 8.56 -2.91
CA ILE A 480 9.73 7.19 -2.52
C ILE A 480 10.69 6.26 -3.24
N PHE A 481 11.32 5.33 -2.52
CA PHE A 481 12.37 4.47 -3.09
C PHE A 481 12.02 2.98 -3.21
N GLY A 482 10.77 2.58 -2.92
CA GLY A 482 10.33 1.19 -3.10
C GLY A 482 10.76 0.24 -1.98
N ALA A 483 10.63 -1.06 -2.20
CA ALA A 483 10.96 -2.09 -1.21
C ALA A 483 12.46 -2.25 -1.03
N ASP A 484 13.24 -2.17 -2.10
CA ASP A 484 14.70 -2.11 -2.05
C ASP A 484 15.17 -0.64 -2.01
N PRO A 485 16.06 -0.26 -1.06
CA PRO A 485 16.50 1.12 -0.91
C PRO A 485 17.59 1.51 -1.93
N ASP A 486 17.64 0.87 -3.10
CA ASP A 486 18.66 1.14 -4.13
C ASP A 486 18.81 2.65 -4.40
N PRO A 487 19.93 3.30 -4.00
CA PRO A 487 20.07 4.73 -4.18
C PRO A 487 20.45 5.16 -5.61
N TYR A 488 20.78 4.21 -6.48
CA TYR A 488 21.24 4.50 -7.84
C TYR A 488 20.29 5.40 -8.64
N PRO A 489 18.97 5.16 -8.69
CA PRO A 489 18.04 6.01 -9.47
C PRO A 489 18.02 7.46 -9.00
N PHE A 490 18.32 7.70 -7.72
CA PHE A 490 18.22 9.03 -7.09
C PHE A 490 19.56 9.78 -7.02
N TRP A 491 20.70 9.06 -7.10
CA TRP A 491 21.99 9.67 -6.78
C TRP A 491 23.11 9.41 -7.79
N HIS A 492 22.96 8.42 -8.69
CA HIS A 492 23.96 8.17 -9.73
C HIS A 492 23.99 9.34 -10.74
N SER A 493 25.19 9.69 -11.24
CA SER A 493 25.36 10.83 -12.15
C SER A 493 24.61 10.67 -13.48
N SER A 494 24.43 9.44 -13.97
CA SER A 494 23.61 9.16 -15.18
C SER A 494 22.12 9.53 -15.01
N GLN A 495 21.66 9.65 -13.76
CA GLN A 495 20.30 10.03 -13.41
C GLN A 495 20.13 11.53 -13.19
N ALA A 496 21.20 12.32 -13.36
CA ALA A 496 21.14 13.77 -13.39
C ALA A 496 20.59 14.25 -14.73
N GLY A 497 19.63 15.18 -14.71
CA GLY A 497 19.02 15.71 -15.94
C GLY A 497 17.53 15.37 -16.08
N GLU A 498 16.97 15.61 -17.27
CA GLU A 498 15.52 15.69 -17.50
C GLU A 498 14.73 14.40 -17.22
N ASN A 499 15.33 13.26 -17.48
CA ASN A 499 14.62 11.97 -17.38
C ASN A 499 15.02 11.14 -16.15
N GLY A 500 15.96 11.62 -15.34
CA GLY A 500 16.42 10.90 -14.15
C GLY A 500 15.81 11.45 -12.84
N LEU A 501 16.05 10.74 -11.75
CA LEU A 501 15.54 11.11 -10.42
C LEU A 501 16.60 11.79 -9.52
N ASN A 502 17.84 11.97 -9.99
CA ASN A 502 18.87 12.68 -9.24
C ASN A 502 18.55 14.20 -9.20
N LEU A 503 17.71 14.60 -8.24
CA LEU A 503 17.19 15.96 -8.13
C LEU A 503 18.27 17.00 -7.81
N ALA A 504 19.30 16.60 -7.10
CA ALA A 504 20.42 17.49 -6.75
C ALA A 504 21.39 17.75 -7.91
N ASN A 505 21.25 17.06 -9.05
CA ASN A 505 22.27 16.99 -10.11
C ASN A 505 23.65 16.58 -9.54
N PHE A 506 23.66 15.73 -8.54
CA PHE A 506 24.87 15.26 -7.89
C PHE A 506 25.74 14.44 -8.85
N VAL A 507 27.02 14.75 -8.92
CA VAL A 507 27.99 14.04 -9.77
C VAL A 507 29.23 13.74 -8.95
N ASN A 508 29.50 12.45 -8.72
CA ASN A 508 30.66 12.01 -8.00
C ASN A 508 31.07 10.61 -8.47
N LYS A 509 32.24 10.49 -9.09
CA LYS A 509 32.74 9.23 -9.68
C LYS A 509 32.89 8.10 -8.69
N GLU A 510 33.28 8.40 -7.45
CA GLU A 510 33.41 7.37 -6.39
C GLU A 510 32.04 6.86 -5.96
N ALA A 511 31.08 7.76 -5.75
CA ALA A 511 29.71 7.39 -5.45
C ALA A 511 29.07 6.57 -6.58
N ASP A 512 29.26 6.98 -7.85
CA ASP A 512 28.78 6.26 -9.02
C ASP A 512 29.27 4.82 -9.03
N LYS A 513 30.59 4.63 -8.88
CA LYS A 513 31.20 3.30 -8.83
C LYS A 513 30.67 2.44 -7.69
N ILE A 514 30.48 3.02 -6.50
CA ILE A 514 29.91 2.31 -5.34
C ILE A 514 28.49 1.85 -5.64
N LEU A 515 27.67 2.71 -6.24
CA LEU A 515 26.28 2.40 -6.58
C LEU A 515 26.17 1.32 -7.66
N GLU A 516 27.03 1.37 -8.69
CA GLU A 516 27.12 0.34 -9.72
C GLU A 516 27.51 -1.02 -9.12
N GLU A 517 28.56 -1.05 -8.29
CA GLU A 517 29.04 -2.29 -7.64
C GLU A 517 27.99 -2.85 -6.68
N ALA A 518 27.30 -2.00 -5.90
CA ALA A 518 26.28 -2.44 -4.94
C ALA A 518 25.10 -3.18 -5.62
N ARG A 519 24.71 -2.78 -6.81
CA ARG A 519 23.66 -3.45 -7.61
C ARG A 519 24.01 -4.87 -8.04
N GLN A 520 25.31 -5.16 -8.19
CA GLN A 520 25.84 -6.47 -8.61
C GLN A 520 26.10 -7.40 -7.42
N ILE A 521 26.04 -6.89 -6.18
CA ILE A 521 26.33 -7.65 -4.97
C ILE A 521 25.04 -8.25 -4.41
N SER A 522 25.00 -9.58 -4.36
CA SER A 522 23.92 -10.34 -3.72
C SER A 522 24.12 -10.57 -2.22
N ASP A 523 25.37 -10.51 -1.73
CA ASP A 523 25.68 -10.61 -0.29
C ASP A 523 25.13 -9.36 0.45
N PRO A 524 24.12 -9.51 1.32
CA PRO A 524 23.51 -8.38 1.99
C PRO A 524 24.49 -7.55 2.83
N GLN A 525 25.48 -8.19 3.47
CA GLN A 525 26.44 -7.48 4.30
C GLN A 525 27.39 -6.64 3.46
N LYS A 526 27.91 -7.17 2.37
CA LYS A 526 28.79 -6.43 1.46
C LYS A 526 28.05 -5.26 0.80
N ARG A 527 26.79 -5.47 0.44
CA ARG A 527 25.93 -4.42 -0.10
C ARG A 527 25.64 -3.33 0.94
N HIS A 528 25.37 -3.73 2.18
CA HIS A 528 25.24 -2.81 3.32
C HIS A 528 26.47 -1.92 3.48
N ASP A 529 27.67 -2.49 3.45
CA ASP A 529 28.91 -1.73 3.62
C ASP A 529 29.13 -0.72 2.48
N LYS A 530 28.78 -1.08 1.25
CA LYS A 530 28.78 -0.15 0.10
C LYS A 530 27.83 1.03 0.31
N TYR A 531 26.63 0.77 0.78
CA TYR A 531 25.66 1.83 1.04
C TYR A 531 26.05 2.73 2.21
N ILE A 532 26.70 2.20 3.24
CA ILE A 532 27.32 3.02 4.31
C ILE A 532 28.34 3.98 3.72
N HIS A 533 29.26 3.48 2.88
CA HIS A 533 30.30 4.30 2.26
C HIS A 533 29.68 5.39 1.36
N PHE A 534 28.72 5.03 0.51
CA PHE A 534 27.97 5.99 -0.31
C PHE A 534 27.34 7.11 0.52
N GLN A 535 26.63 6.78 1.60
CA GLN A 535 25.99 7.78 2.47
C GLN A 535 27.00 8.72 3.13
N ASN A 536 28.18 8.24 3.50
CA ASN A 536 29.24 9.10 4.05
C ASN A 536 29.73 10.10 3.00
N ILE A 537 29.93 9.71 1.74
CA ILE A 537 30.29 10.62 0.64
C ILE A 537 29.19 11.68 0.48
N LEU A 538 27.93 11.24 0.41
CA LEU A 538 26.78 12.12 0.23
C LEU A 538 26.68 13.15 1.37
N ASN A 539 26.87 12.70 2.60
CA ASN A 539 26.79 13.54 3.79
C ASN A 539 27.93 14.58 3.86
N LEU A 540 29.14 14.22 3.41
CA LEU A 540 30.27 15.15 3.35
C LEU A 540 30.08 16.22 2.28
N GLN A 541 29.47 15.89 1.15
CA GLN A 541 29.29 16.82 0.03
C GLN A 541 27.99 17.63 0.10
N LEU A 542 27.04 17.20 0.92
CA LEU A 542 25.77 17.89 1.16
C LEU A 542 25.03 18.37 -0.11
N PRO A 543 24.77 17.51 -1.10
CA PRO A 543 23.94 17.88 -2.24
C PRO A 543 22.47 18.02 -1.84
N ALA A 544 22.08 17.45 -0.70
CA ALA A 544 20.74 17.54 -0.11
C ALA A 544 20.78 17.47 1.42
N VAL A 545 19.68 17.90 2.03
CA VAL A 545 19.43 17.78 3.49
C VAL A 545 18.22 16.91 3.71
N PHE A 546 18.40 15.73 4.30
CA PHE A 546 17.31 14.87 4.69
C PHE A 546 16.65 15.41 5.96
N LEU A 547 15.34 15.66 5.92
CA LEU A 547 14.61 16.28 7.01
C LEU A 547 13.86 15.24 7.84
N TYR A 548 12.92 14.54 7.22
CA TYR A 548 12.05 13.59 7.92
C TYR A 548 11.43 12.56 6.96
N THR A 549 10.95 11.48 7.53
CA THR A 549 10.00 10.56 6.91
C THR A 549 8.62 10.78 7.53
N PRO A 550 7.57 11.09 6.74
CA PRO A 550 6.22 11.25 7.25
C PRO A 550 5.58 9.88 7.48
N LYS A 551 4.55 9.83 8.34
CA LYS A 551 3.67 8.67 8.44
C LYS A 551 2.61 8.71 7.34
N TYR A 552 2.32 7.56 6.77
CA TYR A 552 1.22 7.40 5.83
C TYR A 552 -0.04 6.97 6.60
N VAL A 553 -0.97 7.90 6.79
CA VAL A 553 -2.21 7.65 7.54
C VAL A 553 -3.31 7.18 6.59
N TYR A 554 -3.78 5.95 6.79
CA TYR A 554 -4.84 5.31 6.02
C TYR A 554 -6.09 5.09 6.89
N PRO A 555 -7.09 6.00 6.85
CA PRO A 555 -8.33 5.85 7.61
C PRO A 555 -9.32 4.97 6.86
N MET A 556 -9.94 4.04 7.58
CA MET A 556 -10.91 3.10 7.03
C MET A 556 -12.03 2.79 8.02
N SER A 557 -13.23 2.52 7.53
CA SER A 557 -14.35 2.06 8.34
C SER A 557 -13.99 0.80 9.13
N SER A 558 -14.33 0.80 10.41
CA SER A 558 -14.12 -0.37 11.28
C SER A 558 -14.97 -1.60 10.87
N SER A 559 -15.92 -1.43 9.94
CA SER A 559 -16.64 -2.55 9.34
C SER A 559 -15.79 -3.42 8.41
N ILE A 560 -14.68 -2.88 7.90
CA ILE A 560 -13.73 -3.63 7.08
C ILE A 560 -12.76 -4.33 8.02
N GLN A 561 -12.68 -5.64 7.91
CA GLN A 561 -11.83 -6.52 8.72
C GLN A 561 -10.78 -7.21 7.85
N GLY A 562 -9.75 -7.79 8.47
CA GLY A 562 -8.69 -8.52 7.76
C GLY A 562 -7.56 -7.63 7.23
N VAL A 563 -7.61 -6.32 7.46
CA VAL A 563 -6.54 -5.39 7.08
C VAL A 563 -5.35 -5.55 8.01
N ASP A 564 -4.21 -6.01 7.50
CA ASP A 564 -3.00 -6.31 8.31
C ASP A 564 -1.71 -5.73 7.72
N THR A 565 -1.81 -4.95 6.66
CA THR A 565 -0.65 -4.26 6.06
C THR A 565 -0.13 -3.19 7.01
N LYS A 566 1.19 -3.17 7.25
CA LYS A 566 1.88 -2.19 8.13
C LYS A 566 2.98 -1.42 7.41
N VAL A 567 3.63 -2.08 6.46
CA VAL A 567 4.69 -1.52 5.63
C VAL A 567 4.25 -1.60 4.19
N ILE A 568 4.48 -0.54 3.44
CA ILE A 568 4.15 -0.44 2.02
C ILE A 568 5.36 0.13 1.28
N SER A 569 5.63 -0.31 0.08
CA SER A 569 6.70 0.23 -0.79
C SER A 569 6.18 1.38 -1.65
N ILE A 570 4.93 1.28 -2.06
CA ILE A 570 4.19 2.29 -2.81
C ILE A 570 2.77 2.41 -2.21
N PRO A 571 2.06 3.52 -2.41
CA PRO A 571 0.70 3.69 -1.88
C PRO A 571 -0.26 2.54 -2.20
N ALA A 572 -0.16 1.93 -3.39
CA ALA A 572 -1.01 0.83 -3.84
C ALA A 572 -0.83 -0.46 -3.00
N ASP A 573 0.32 -0.66 -2.34
CA ASP A 573 0.59 -1.84 -1.52
C ASP A 573 -0.30 -1.90 -0.26
N ARG A 574 -1.05 -0.84 0.07
CA ARG A 574 -2.07 -0.93 1.12
C ARG A 574 -3.12 -2.00 0.82
N PHE A 575 -3.25 -2.41 -0.44
CA PHE A 575 -4.07 -3.50 -0.91
C PHE A 575 -3.36 -4.86 -0.97
N SER A 576 -2.10 -4.97 -0.52
CA SER A 576 -1.28 -6.19 -0.67
C SER A 576 -1.90 -7.46 -0.06
N ASN A 577 -2.85 -7.32 0.87
CA ASN A 577 -3.62 -8.44 1.41
C ASN A 577 -5.14 -8.28 1.21
N ILE A 578 -5.55 -7.63 0.11
CA ILE A 578 -6.96 -7.34 -0.18
C ILE A 578 -7.84 -8.60 -0.26
N GLU A 579 -7.27 -9.72 -0.63
CA GLU A 579 -7.96 -11.01 -0.69
C GLU A 579 -8.41 -11.48 0.69
N GLU A 580 -7.72 -11.05 1.78
CA GLU A 580 -8.06 -11.37 3.17
C GLU A 580 -9.12 -10.41 3.76
N TRP A 581 -9.40 -9.27 3.09
CA TRP A 581 -10.36 -8.29 3.61
C TRP A 581 -11.80 -8.78 3.49
N TYR A 582 -12.60 -8.55 4.54
CA TYR A 582 -14.00 -8.94 4.55
C TYR A 582 -14.88 -7.93 5.28
N VAL A 583 -16.16 -7.92 4.93
CA VAL A 583 -17.24 -7.14 5.57
C VAL A 583 -18.21 -8.08 6.26
N GLU A 584 -18.51 -9.18 5.61
CA GLU A 584 -19.48 -10.17 6.07
C GLU A 584 -18.79 -11.35 6.73
N THR A 585 -19.45 -11.95 7.72
CA THR A 585 -18.99 -13.15 8.41
C THR A 585 -20.09 -14.20 8.42
N LYS A 586 -19.71 -15.47 8.50
CA LYS A 586 -20.61 -16.60 8.72
C LYS A 586 -20.07 -17.48 9.83
N ARG A 587 -20.96 -18.24 10.49
CA ARG A 587 -20.52 -19.27 11.42
C ARG A 587 -20.11 -20.52 10.66
N SER A 588 -18.99 -21.10 11.08
CA SER A 588 -18.47 -22.36 10.56
C SER A 588 -17.96 -23.23 11.71
N PHE A 589 -17.95 -24.54 11.49
CA PHE A 589 -17.37 -25.53 12.40
C PHE A 589 -15.86 -25.58 12.27
#